data_2eb38821a3c0c25dc6b88e4a7d7bd3fe
#
_entry.id   2eb38821a3c0c25dc6b88e4a7d7bd3fe
#
_cell.length_a   1.000
_cell.length_b   1.000
_cell.length_c   1.000
_cell.angle_alpha   90.00
_cell.angle_beta   90.00
_cell.angle_gamma   90.00
#
_symmetry.space_group_name_H-M   'P 1'
#
loop_
_entity.id
_entity.type
_entity.pdbx_description
1 polymer ?
#
loop_
_entity_poly.entity_id
_entity_poly.type
_entity_poly.pdbx_seq_one_letter_code
_entity_poly.pdbx_strand_id
1 'polypeptide(L)'
;MVQAFYFVAIERMYVGVALLIEFTAPIWILIFLRFVLKKRVPAALWYAIVLSFSGLLMITQIWNGLSLDRLGLIAALFDALSLAAYFLIGDKLGKTKSTGAIMTWGFGVTSLFLLFVLPLWSYPTEVFSKEMNLLGRFESQTLPGWMLIAWIIVMGTILPYICVLNGLKLLSASTASVFGMIEPVLAGMFAWWWLSESLNGIQLIGCIVVIVGIFIADKARQHTN
;
A
#
# COMPACT_ATOMS: atom_id res chain seq x y z
N MET A 1 -2.95 -9.80 7.33
CA MET A 1 -1.89 -9.33 8.26
C MET A 1 -1.47 -7.89 7.94
N VAL A 2 -1.09 -7.54 6.70
CA VAL A 2 -0.74 -6.16 6.27
C VAL A 2 -1.77 -5.14 6.79
N GLN A 3 -3.00 -5.22 6.31
CA GLN A 3 -4.08 -4.29 6.70
C GLN A 3 -4.29 -4.15 8.22
N ALA A 4 -4.16 -5.26 8.97
CA ALA A 4 -4.39 -5.23 10.40
C ALA A 4 -3.31 -4.41 11.14
N PHE A 5 -2.04 -4.61 10.78
CA PHE A 5 -0.94 -3.85 11.36
C PHE A 5 -0.97 -2.37 10.93
N TYR A 6 -1.34 -2.12 9.67
CA TYR A 6 -1.54 -0.76 9.17
C TYR A 6 -2.59 0.01 9.98
N PHE A 7 -3.78 -0.58 10.21
CA PHE A 7 -4.82 0.08 10.99
C PHE A 7 -4.40 0.36 12.44
N VAL A 8 -3.68 -0.56 13.08
CA VAL A 8 -3.12 -0.32 14.43
C VAL A 8 -2.11 0.81 14.40
N ALA A 9 -1.30 0.92 13.35
CA ALA A 9 -0.32 2.00 13.23
C ALA A 9 -0.98 3.36 13.07
N ILE A 10 -1.96 3.51 12.16
CA ILE A 10 -2.62 4.80 11.89
C ILE A 10 -3.56 5.25 13.01
N GLU A 11 -4.05 4.34 13.84
CA GLU A 11 -4.81 4.69 15.04
C GLU A 11 -3.92 5.42 16.08
N ARG A 12 -2.61 5.13 16.09
CA ARG A 12 -1.68 5.57 17.14
C ARG A 12 -0.70 6.64 16.71
N MET A 13 -0.54 6.85 15.42
CA MET A 13 0.39 7.83 14.89
C MET A 13 -0.09 8.45 13.57
N TYR A 14 0.57 9.50 13.13
CA TYR A 14 0.24 10.17 11.88
C TYR A 14 0.25 9.18 10.70
N VAL A 15 -0.81 9.20 9.89
CA VAL A 15 -0.97 8.32 8.72
C VAL A 15 0.22 8.42 7.77
N GLY A 16 0.75 9.64 7.53
CA GLY A 16 1.94 9.84 6.69
C GLY A 16 3.18 9.14 7.22
N VAL A 17 3.36 9.05 8.54
CA VAL A 17 4.48 8.33 9.17
C VAL A 17 4.30 6.81 9.02
N ALA A 18 3.07 6.31 9.26
CA ALA A 18 2.75 4.89 9.07
C ALA A 18 3.01 4.45 7.64
N LEU A 19 2.48 5.19 6.65
CA LEU A 19 2.72 4.96 5.21
C LEU A 19 4.21 5.00 4.86
N LEU A 20 4.97 5.96 5.39
CA LEU A 20 6.39 6.04 5.12
C LEU A 20 7.15 4.79 5.59
N ILE A 21 6.79 4.27 6.78
CA ILE A 21 7.38 3.03 7.30
C ILE A 21 6.93 1.83 6.46
N GLU A 22 5.66 1.74 6.08
CA GLU A 22 5.14 0.70 5.20
C GLU A 22 5.92 0.66 3.87
N PHE A 23 6.16 1.81 3.25
CA PHE A 23 6.94 1.93 2.01
C PHE A 23 8.45 1.68 2.18
N THR A 24 8.93 1.29 3.37
CA THR A 24 10.23 0.63 3.50
C THR A 24 10.22 -0.82 3.01
N ALA A 25 9.06 -1.42 2.74
CA ALA A 25 8.92 -2.79 2.24
C ALA A 25 9.85 -3.13 1.05
N PRO A 26 10.03 -2.28 0.02
CA PRO A 26 10.98 -2.53 -1.06
C PRO A 26 12.43 -2.71 -0.57
N ILE A 27 12.84 -1.99 0.47
CA ILE A 27 14.17 -2.12 1.09
C ILE A 27 14.33 -3.52 1.68
N TRP A 28 13.34 -3.97 2.44
CA TRP A 28 13.33 -5.32 3.05
C TRP A 28 13.35 -6.42 1.99
N ILE A 29 12.65 -6.23 0.88
CA ILE A 29 12.68 -7.16 -0.27
C ILE A 29 14.09 -7.24 -0.85
N LEU A 30 14.77 -6.11 -1.12
CA LEU A 30 16.12 -6.13 -1.66
C LEU A 30 17.13 -6.75 -0.69
N ILE A 31 17.03 -6.43 0.60
CA ILE A 31 17.86 -7.03 1.64
C ILE A 31 17.66 -8.56 1.64
N PHE A 32 16.43 -9.04 1.64
CA PHE A 32 16.12 -10.47 1.60
C PHE A 32 16.66 -11.14 0.33
N LEU A 33 16.44 -10.55 -0.84
CA LEU A 33 16.95 -11.08 -2.11
C LEU A 33 18.49 -11.13 -2.12
N ARG A 34 19.16 -10.10 -1.62
CA ARG A 34 20.62 -9.98 -1.66
C ARG A 34 21.29 -10.89 -0.65
N PHE A 35 20.85 -10.88 0.63
CA PHE A 35 21.55 -11.52 1.73
C PHE A 35 21.03 -12.93 2.05
N VAL A 36 19.73 -13.17 1.94
CA VAL A 36 19.11 -14.48 2.23
C VAL A 36 19.11 -15.36 0.99
N LEU A 37 18.58 -14.87 -0.13
CA LEU A 37 18.52 -15.64 -1.37
C LEU A 37 19.80 -15.54 -2.22
N LYS A 38 20.78 -14.71 -1.80
CA LYS A 38 22.06 -14.50 -2.48
C LYS A 38 21.94 -14.17 -3.96
N LYS A 39 20.82 -13.56 -4.38
CA LYS A 39 20.59 -13.11 -5.75
C LYS A 39 21.36 -11.82 -6.03
N ARG A 40 21.80 -11.65 -7.28
CA ARG A 40 22.35 -10.37 -7.72
C ARG A 40 21.21 -9.35 -7.87
N VAL A 41 21.34 -8.25 -7.14
CA VAL A 41 20.38 -7.14 -7.20
C VAL A 41 21.08 -5.99 -7.92
N PRO A 42 20.54 -5.49 -9.07
CA PRO A 42 21.12 -4.36 -9.79
C PRO A 42 21.23 -3.11 -8.90
N ALA A 43 22.36 -2.40 -8.98
CA ALA A 43 22.55 -1.17 -8.22
C ALA A 43 21.47 -0.11 -8.53
N ALA A 44 20.97 -0.10 -9.77
CA ALA A 44 19.91 0.81 -10.18
C ALA A 44 18.62 0.66 -9.37
N LEU A 45 18.29 -0.56 -8.85
CA LEU A 45 17.14 -0.74 -7.96
C LEU A 45 17.35 -0.09 -6.59
N TRP A 46 18.56 -0.09 -6.06
CA TRP A 46 18.89 0.62 -4.82
C TRP A 46 18.72 2.13 -4.99
N TYR A 47 19.24 2.69 -6.12
CA TYR A 47 19.05 4.10 -6.43
C TYR A 47 17.57 4.45 -6.62
N ALA A 48 16.81 3.60 -7.31
CA ALA A 48 15.38 3.79 -7.50
C ALA A 48 14.62 3.88 -6.16
N ILE A 49 14.92 2.98 -5.22
CA ILE A 49 14.30 2.97 -3.90
C ILE A 49 14.68 4.22 -3.09
N VAL A 50 15.97 4.56 -3.04
CA VAL A 50 16.41 5.77 -2.31
C VAL A 50 15.74 7.02 -2.87
N LEU A 51 15.64 7.12 -4.19
CA LEU A 51 15.01 8.25 -4.86
C LEU A 51 13.49 8.28 -4.57
N SER A 52 12.80 7.16 -4.77
CA SER A 52 11.36 7.09 -4.48
C SER A 52 11.04 7.37 -3.01
N PHE A 53 11.86 6.85 -2.10
CA PHE A 53 11.69 7.10 -0.66
C PHE A 53 11.92 8.56 -0.29
N SER A 54 12.91 9.24 -0.90
CA SER A 54 13.10 10.68 -0.70
C SER A 54 11.91 11.50 -1.22
N GLY A 55 11.32 11.09 -2.34
CA GLY A 55 10.08 11.70 -2.85
C GLY A 55 8.89 11.49 -1.90
N LEU A 56 8.76 10.30 -1.31
CA LEU A 56 7.73 10.02 -0.30
C LEU A 56 7.88 10.89 0.94
N LEU A 57 9.11 11.11 1.42
CA LEU A 57 9.38 12.05 2.51
C LEU A 57 8.86 13.46 2.18
N MET A 58 9.03 13.91 0.94
CA MET A 58 8.53 15.22 0.49
C MET A 58 7.00 15.26 0.39
N ILE A 59 6.36 14.17 -0.04
CA ILE A 59 4.89 14.08 -0.14
C ILE A 59 4.27 14.09 1.26
N THR A 60 4.77 13.25 2.16
CA THR A 60 4.20 13.05 3.50
C THR A 60 4.51 14.20 4.45
N GLN A 61 5.56 14.98 4.19
CA GLN A 61 5.99 16.12 5.01
C GLN A 61 6.00 15.82 6.52
N ILE A 62 6.55 14.68 6.90
CA ILE A 62 6.56 14.18 8.28
C ILE A 62 7.14 15.15 9.30
N TRP A 63 7.95 16.11 8.87
CA TRP A 63 8.52 17.14 9.74
C TRP A 63 7.49 18.13 10.30
N ASN A 64 6.27 18.18 9.71
CA ASN A 64 5.19 19.06 10.18
C ASN A 64 4.36 18.46 11.33
N GLY A 65 4.58 17.18 11.67
CA GLY A 65 3.82 16.54 12.74
C GLY A 65 4.37 15.14 13.06
N LEU A 66 5.44 15.08 13.85
CA LEU A 66 5.99 13.81 14.34
C LEU A 66 5.36 13.46 15.69
N SER A 67 4.35 12.59 15.69
CA SER A 67 3.96 11.85 16.89
C SER A 67 4.36 10.39 16.71
N LEU A 68 5.34 9.94 17.50
CA LEU A 68 5.80 8.55 17.48
C LEU A 68 5.27 7.83 18.71
N ASP A 69 4.30 6.96 18.54
CA ASP A 69 3.90 5.98 19.55
C ASP A 69 4.69 4.69 19.37
N ARG A 70 5.16 4.09 20.47
CA ARG A 70 5.99 2.87 20.41
C ARG A 70 5.24 1.67 19.79
N LEU A 71 3.98 1.48 20.16
CA LEU A 71 3.17 0.38 19.62
C LEU A 71 2.81 0.65 18.15
N GLY A 72 2.50 1.90 17.80
CA GLY A 72 2.29 2.33 16.42
C GLY A 72 3.50 2.06 15.54
N LEU A 73 4.72 2.37 16.03
CA LEU A 73 5.97 2.13 15.33
C LEU A 73 6.23 0.63 15.11
N ILE A 74 6.02 -0.18 16.16
CA ILE A 74 6.16 -1.65 16.06
C ILE A 74 5.16 -2.21 15.06
N ALA A 75 3.90 -1.79 15.12
CA ALA A 75 2.88 -2.19 14.17
C ALA A 75 3.25 -1.82 12.73
N ALA A 76 3.70 -0.59 12.47
CA ALA A 76 4.12 -0.15 11.14
C ALA A 76 5.33 -0.94 10.60
N LEU A 77 6.29 -1.33 11.46
CA LEU A 77 7.40 -2.19 11.04
C LEU A 77 6.93 -3.61 10.69
N PHE A 78 6.01 -4.18 11.48
CA PHE A 78 5.40 -5.49 11.14
C PHE A 78 4.57 -5.40 9.87
N ASP A 79 3.92 -4.28 9.62
CA ASP A 79 3.20 -4.01 8.39
C ASP A 79 4.14 -3.99 7.19
N ALA A 80 5.22 -3.22 7.23
CA ALA A 80 6.24 -3.17 6.18
C ALA A 80 6.85 -4.55 5.87
N LEU A 81 7.16 -5.34 6.91
CA LEU A 81 7.66 -6.71 6.76
C LEU A 81 6.61 -7.65 6.17
N SER A 82 5.34 -7.50 6.58
CA SER A 82 4.22 -8.27 6.04
C SER A 82 3.98 -7.94 4.57
N LEU A 83 4.08 -6.67 4.19
CA LEU A 83 3.97 -6.21 2.81
C LEU A 83 5.14 -6.75 1.96
N ALA A 84 6.36 -6.72 2.48
CA ALA A 84 7.51 -7.33 1.81
C ALA A 84 7.30 -8.85 1.59
N ALA A 85 6.81 -9.56 2.60
CA ALA A 85 6.48 -10.98 2.50
C ALA A 85 5.35 -11.22 1.47
N TYR A 86 4.33 -10.37 1.45
CA TYR A 86 3.25 -10.43 0.46
C TYR A 86 3.77 -10.35 -0.98
N PHE A 87 4.66 -9.40 -1.28
CA PHE A 87 5.28 -9.29 -2.61
C PHE A 87 6.14 -10.50 -2.95
N LEU A 88 6.98 -10.98 -2.02
CA LEU A 88 7.87 -12.14 -2.24
C LEU A 88 7.09 -13.45 -2.43
N ILE A 89 6.07 -13.67 -1.62
CA ILE A 89 5.20 -14.86 -1.72
C ILE A 89 4.32 -14.75 -2.98
N GLY A 90 3.78 -13.57 -3.26
CA GLY A 90 2.97 -13.29 -4.44
C GLY A 90 3.75 -13.53 -5.75
N ASP A 91 5.00 -13.08 -5.84
CA ASP A 91 5.89 -13.36 -6.98
C ASP A 91 6.11 -14.88 -7.16
N LYS A 92 6.37 -15.61 -6.06
CA LYS A 92 6.57 -17.06 -6.11
C LYS A 92 5.29 -17.81 -6.49
N LEU A 93 4.17 -17.49 -5.85
CA LEU A 93 2.89 -18.16 -6.07
C LEU A 93 2.28 -17.80 -7.42
N GLY A 94 2.43 -16.55 -7.87
CA GLY A 94 1.89 -16.07 -9.14
C GLY A 94 2.42 -16.83 -10.36
N LYS A 95 3.62 -17.41 -10.26
CA LYS A 95 4.24 -18.25 -11.30
C LYS A 95 3.65 -19.68 -11.38
N THR A 96 3.00 -20.15 -10.33
CA THR A 96 2.54 -21.54 -10.21
C THR A 96 1.04 -21.69 -10.01
N LYS A 97 0.37 -20.64 -9.52
CA LYS A 97 -1.04 -20.67 -9.16
C LYS A 97 -1.82 -19.58 -9.90
N SER A 98 -3.11 -19.82 -10.10
CA SER A 98 -4.00 -18.79 -10.66
C SER A 98 -4.24 -17.68 -9.64
N THR A 99 -4.46 -16.46 -10.13
CA THR A 99 -4.80 -15.30 -9.29
C THR A 99 -6.03 -15.57 -8.41
N GLY A 100 -7.07 -16.19 -8.99
CA GLY A 100 -8.27 -16.57 -8.26
C GLY A 100 -7.99 -17.52 -7.10
N ALA A 101 -7.16 -18.57 -7.32
CA ALA A 101 -6.79 -19.48 -6.25
C ALA A 101 -6.03 -18.79 -5.11
N ILE A 102 -5.07 -17.91 -5.43
CA ILE A 102 -4.32 -17.15 -4.42
C ILE A 102 -5.26 -16.27 -3.60
N MET A 103 -6.19 -15.57 -4.26
CA MET A 103 -7.16 -14.70 -3.58
C MET A 103 -8.14 -15.50 -2.73
N THR A 104 -8.71 -16.58 -3.25
CA THR A 104 -9.68 -17.40 -2.52
C THR A 104 -9.07 -17.96 -1.24
N TRP A 105 -7.87 -18.54 -1.32
CA TRP A 105 -7.19 -19.06 -0.14
C TRP A 105 -6.71 -17.95 0.79
N GLY A 106 -6.16 -16.87 0.25
CA GLY A 106 -5.68 -15.73 1.04
C GLY A 106 -6.81 -15.06 1.81
N PHE A 107 -7.88 -14.69 1.14
CA PHE A 107 -9.05 -14.08 1.80
C PHE A 107 -9.80 -15.09 2.68
N GLY A 108 -9.95 -16.34 2.24
CA GLY A 108 -10.62 -17.38 3.01
C GLY A 108 -9.95 -17.63 4.35
N VAL A 109 -8.65 -17.87 4.38
CA VAL A 109 -7.88 -18.05 5.63
C VAL A 109 -7.92 -16.80 6.49
N THR A 110 -7.77 -15.61 5.88
CA THR A 110 -7.84 -14.35 6.63
C THR A 110 -9.22 -14.13 7.24
N SER A 111 -10.30 -14.39 6.49
CA SER A 111 -11.66 -14.26 6.98
C SER A 111 -11.93 -15.22 8.15
N LEU A 112 -11.50 -16.48 8.02
CA LEU A 112 -11.62 -17.45 9.12
C LEU A 112 -10.85 -16.98 10.36
N PHE A 113 -9.64 -16.49 10.22
CA PHE A 113 -8.86 -15.94 11.33
C PHE A 113 -9.59 -14.75 11.99
N LEU A 114 -10.10 -13.81 11.19
CA LEU A 114 -10.80 -12.63 11.71
C LEU A 114 -12.12 -12.99 12.41
N LEU A 115 -12.82 -14.06 11.99
CA LEU A 115 -14.01 -14.56 12.69
C LEU A 115 -13.73 -14.92 14.15
N PHE A 116 -12.52 -15.38 14.47
CA PHE A 116 -12.13 -15.72 15.85
C PHE A 116 -11.59 -14.52 16.63
N VAL A 117 -11.01 -13.54 15.95
CA VAL A 117 -10.33 -12.40 16.60
C VAL A 117 -11.24 -11.20 16.76
N LEU A 118 -12.14 -10.95 15.81
CA LEU A 118 -13.04 -9.81 15.84
C LEU A 118 -14.38 -10.19 16.46
N PRO A 119 -14.90 -9.35 17.39
CA PRO A 119 -16.23 -9.54 17.97
C PRO A 119 -17.30 -9.12 16.94
N LEU A 120 -17.62 -9.99 15.99
CA LEU A 120 -18.57 -9.69 14.90
C LEU A 120 -19.98 -9.33 15.42
N TRP A 121 -20.33 -9.79 16.62
CA TRP A 121 -21.61 -9.47 17.28
C TRP A 121 -21.71 -8.00 17.75
N SER A 122 -20.60 -7.29 17.83
CA SER A 122 -20.56 -5.87 18.18
C SER A 122 -20.45 -4.95 16.96
N TYR A 123 -20.53 -5.52 15.75
CA TYR A 123 -20.45 -4.73 14.52
C TYR A 123 -21.68 -3.82 14.38
N PRO A 124 -21.49 -2.50 14.18
CA PRO A 124 -22.59 -1.55 14.06
C PRO A 124 -23.31 -1.74 12.73
N THR A 125 -24.34 -2.59 12.71
CA THR A 125 -25.11 -2.89 11.48
C THR A 125 -25.86 -1.68 10.95
N GLU A 126 -26.09 -0.66 11.76
CA GLU A 126 -26.70 0.61 11.36
C GLU A 126 -25.93 1.33 10.24
N VAL A 127 -24.62 1.06 10.13
CA VAL A 127 -23.76 1.65 9.07
C VAL A 127 -24.28 1.28 7.68
N PHE A 128 -24.90 0.11 7.50
CA PHE A 128 -25.39 -0.33 6.18
C PHE A 128 -26.55 0.52 5.66
N SER A 129 -27.43 0.97 6.54
CA SER A 129 -28.61 1.77 6.16
C SER A 129 -28.42 3.27 6.32
N LYS A 130 -27.37 3.71 7.01
CA LYS A 130 -27.10 5.12 7.27
C LYS A 130 -26.70 5.82 5.98
N GLU A 131 -27.35 6.96 5.67
CA GLU A 131 -26.94 7.86 4.61
C GLU A 131 -25.60 8.50 4.99
N MET A 132 -24.61 8.38 4.12
CA MET A 132 -23.27 8.92 4.30
C MET A 132 -22.96 9.97 3.23
N ASN A 133 -22.47 11.11 3.67
CA ASN A 133 -22.04 12.19 2.81
C ASN A 133 -20.73 11.84 2.09
N LEU A 134 -20.62 12.16 0.80
CA LEU A 134 -19.45 11.85 -0.02
C LEU A 134 -18.27 12.79 0.19
N LEU A 135 -18.44 13.87 0.95
CA LEU A 135 -17.43 14.88 1.24
C LEU A 135 -16.88 15.61 -0.02
N GLY A 136 -16.05 16.61 0.21
CA GLY A 136 -15.36 17.35 -0.84
C GLY A 136 -16.32 17.95 -1.88
N ARG A 137 -16.02 17.75 -3.16
CA ARG A 137 -16.83 18.28 -4.29
C ARG A 137 -18.22 17.67 -4.38
N PHE A 138 -18.45 16.53 -3.75
CA PHE A 138 -19.72 15.81 -3.75
C PHE A 138 -20.45 15.89 -2.40
N GLU A 139 -20.12 16.87 -1.56
CA GLU A 139 -20.68 17.06 -0.22
C GLU A 139 -22.20 17.13 -0.21
N SER A 140 -22.84 17.62 -1.28
CA SER A 140 -24.29 17.67 -1.41
C SER A 140 -24.94 16.30 -1.70
N GLN A 141 -24.14 15.28 -2.00
CA GLN A 141 -24.63 13.94 -2.34
C GLN A 141 -24.42 12.99 -1.18
N THR A 142 -25.43 12.17 -0.92
CA THR A 142 -25.40 11.10 0.06
C THR A 142 -25.60 9.75 -0.62
N LEU A 143 -24.95 8.72 -0.10
CA LEU A 143 -25.19 7.35 -0.52
C LEU A 143 -25.40 6.47 0.72
N PRO A 144 -26.25 5.42 0.62
CA PRO A 144 -26.40 4.49 1.70
C PRO A 144 -25.11 3.73 1.99
N GLY A 145 -24.79 3.52 3.27
CA GLY A 145 -23.51 2.94 3.68
C GLY A 145 -23.18 1.60 3.03
N TRP A 146 -24.20 0.74 2.75
CA TRP A 146 -23.97 -0.53 2.07
C TRP A 146 -23.36 -0.35 0.66
N MET A 147 -23.74 0.71 -0.03
CA MET A 147 -23.20 1.03 -1.37
C MET A 147 -21.72 1.41 -1.28
N LEU A 148 -21.36 2.23 -0.29
CA LEU A 148 -19.97 2.62 -0.05
C LEU A 148 -19.12 1.42 0.39
N ILE A 149 -19.66 0.54 1.24
CA ILE A 149 -19.00 -0.69 1.64
C ILE A 149 -18.79 -1.61 0.43
N ALA A 150 -19.80 -1.80 -0.41
CA ALA A 150 -19.68 -2.59 -1.63
C ALA A 150 -18.63 -2.00 -2.59
N TRP A 151 -18.59 -0.67 -2.73
CA TRP A 151 -17.57 0.03 -3.52
C TRP A 151 -16.16 -0.22 -2.98
N ILE A 152 -15.95 -0.10 -1.66
CA ILE A 152 -14.64 -0.35 -1.02
C ILE A 152 -14.23 -1.81 -1.20
N ILE A 153 -15.16 -2.77 -1.07
CA ILE A 153 -14.86 -4.19 -1.27
C ILE A 153 -14.42 -4.44 -2.72
N VAL A 154 -15.16 -3.93 -3.70
CA VAL A 154 -14.88 -4.23 -5.11
C VAL A 154 -13.70 -3.41 -5.63
N MET A 155 -13.76 -2.08 -5.50
CA MET A 155 -12.79 -1.15 -6.08
C MET A 155 -11.57 -0.93 -5.17
N GLY A 156 -11.72 -1.00 -3.86
CA GLY A 156 -10.64 -0.80 -2.88
C GLY A 156 -9.94 -2.10 -2.49
N THR A 157 -10.53 -3.28 -2.76
CA THR A 157 -9.93 -4.55 -2.33
C THR A 157 -9.81 -5.53 -3.49
N ILE A 158 -10.92 -6.04 -4.04
CA ILE A 158 -10.89 -7.13 -5.02
C ILE A 158 -10.09 -6.73 -6.27
N LEU A 159 -10.43 -5.61 -6.88
CA LEU A 159 -9.79 -5.15 -8.12
C LEU A 159 -8.29 -4.86 -7.94
N PRO A 160 -7.84 -4.10 -6.93
CA PRO A 160 -6.42 -3.87 -6.70
C PRO A 160 -5.63 -5.16 -6.46
N TYR A 161 -6.15 -6.11 -5.67
CA TYR A 161 -5.47 -7.38 -5.47
C TYR A 161 -5.35 -8.20 -6.76
N ILE A 162 -6.38 -8.21 -7.62
CA ILE A 162 -6.30 -8.83 -8.94
C ILE A 162 -5.20 -8.18 -9.78
N CYS A 163 -5.15 -6.85 -9.80
CA CYS A 163 -4.15 -6.10 -10.57
C CYS A 163 -2.73 -6.37 -10.06
N VAL A 164 -2.50 -6.29 -8.75
CA VAL A 164 -1.17 -6.53 -8.15
C VAL A 164 -0.71 -7.97 -8.37
N LEU A 165 -1.57 -8.97 -8.13
CA LEU A 165 -1.20 -10.38 -8.32
C LEU A 165 -0.95 -10.72 -9.79
N ASN A 166 -1.69 -10.13 -10.72
CA ASN A 166 -1.39 -10.29 -12.15
C ASN A 166 -0.11 -9.54 -12.54
N GLY A 167 0.14 -8.37 -11.97
CA GLY A 167 1.40 -7.64 -12.13
C GLY A 167 2.61 -8.46 -11.66
N LEU A 168 2.49 -9.15 -10.53
CA LEU A 168 3.54 -10.02 -9.98
C LEU A 168 3.86 -11.26 -10.85
N LYS A 169 2.99 -11.63 -11.79
CA LYS A 169 3.31 -12.66 -12.79
C LYS A 169 4.28 -12.16 -13.86
N LEU A 170 4.27 -10.85 -14.10
CA LEU A 170 5.07 -10.19 -15.15
C LEU A 170 6.30 -9.48 -14.58
N LEU A 171 6.23 -9.08 -13.31
CA LEU A 171 7.26 -8.31 -12.61
C LEU A 171 7.85 -9.14 -11.47
N SER A 172 9.11 -8.88 -11.13
CA SER A 172 9.69 -9.41 -9.89
C SER A 172 9.11 -8.68 -8.67
N ALA A 173 9.14 -9.32 -7.49
CA ALA A 173 8.71 -8.71 -6.22
C ALA A 173 9.36 -7.33 -5.99
N SER A 174 10.66 -7.20 -6.27
CA SER A 174 11.40 -5.94 -6.09
C SER A 174 10.92 -4.84 -7.03
N THR A 175 10.65 -5.14 -8.28
CA THR A 175 10.15 -4.16 -9.23
C THR A 175 8.71 -3.77 -8.90
N ALA A 176 7.84 -4.76 -8.64
CA ALA A 176 6.45 -4.52 -8.31
C ALA A 176 6.28 -3.67 -7.04
N SER A 177 7.12 -3.89 -6.01
CA SER A 177 7.07 -3.10 -4.77
C SER A 177 7.48 -1.64 -4.98
N VAL A 178 8.44 -1.36 -5.87
CA VAL A 178 8.78 0.04 -6.23
C VAL A 178 7.65 0.69 -7.03
N PHE A 179 7.00 -0.06 -7.94
CA PHE A 179 5.80 0.45 -8.62
C PHE A 179 4.66 0.77 -7.64
N GLY A 180 4.52 0.00 -6.54
CA GLY A 180 3.57 0.31 -5.48
C GLY A 180 3.77 1.69 -4.85
N MET A 181 4.97 2.23 -4.86
CA MET A 181 5.25 3.59 -4.35
C MET A 181 4.59 4.71 -5.17
N ILE A 182 3.91 4.42 -6.29
CA ILE A 182 3.04 5.36 -7.01
C ILE A 182 1.76 5.70 -6.23
N GLU A 183 1.37 4.84 -5.29
CA GLU A 183 0.10 4.97 -4.55
C GLU A 183 -0.07 6.34 -3.89
N PRO A 184 0.87 6.91 -3.11
CA PRO A 184 0.73 8.22 -2.52
C PRO A 184 0.62 9.36 -3.54
N VAL A 185 1.22 9.19 -4.72
CA VAL A 185 1.09 10.16 -5.83
C VAL A 185 -0.33 10.17 -6.34
N LEU A 186 -0.89 8.99 -6.61
CA LEU A 186 -2.28 8.85 -7.06
C LEU A 186 -3.26 9.29 -5.97
N ALA A 187 -3.02 8.93 -4.71
CA ALA A 187 -3.83 9.37 -3.58
C ALA A 187 -3.86 10.90 -3.47
N GLY A 188 -2.72 11.57 -3.61
CA GLY A 188 -2.65 13.04 -3.64
C GLY A 188 -3.43 13.65 -4.80
N MET A 189 -3.35 13.05 -6.00
CA MET A 189 -4.15 13.49 -7.16
C MET A 189 -5.65 13.34 -6.90
N PHE A 190 -6.09 12.23 -6.31
CA PHE A 190 -7.49 12.01 -5.95
C PHE A 190 -7.95 12.96 -4.84
N ALA A 191 -7.14 13.22 -3.82
CA ALA A 191 -7.43 14.17 -2.76
C ALA A 191 -7.59 15.60 -3.32
N TRP A 192 -6.71 16.00 -4.23
CA TRP A 192 -6.86 17.28 -4.94
C TRP A 192 -8.14 17.35 -5.75
N TRP A 193 -8.45 16.30 -6.52
CA TRP A 193 -9.61 16.30 -7.40
C TRP A 193 -10.93 16.14 -6.64
N TRP A 194 -10.99 15.23 -5.65
CA TRP A 194 -12.22 14.91 -4.92
C TRP A 194 -12.44 15.81 -3.71
N LEU A 195 -11.44 15.91 -2.84
CA LEU A 195 -11.55 16.63 -1.57
C LEU A 195 -11.22 18.12 -1.69
N SER A 196 -10.79 18.59 -2.88
CA SER A 196 -10.34 19.97 -3.12
C SER A 196 -9.12 20.35 -2.25
N GLU A 197 -8.32 19.36 -1.84
CA GLU A 197 -7.08 19.60 -1.12
C GLU A 197 -6.02 20.16 -2.07
N SER A 198 -5.27 21.16 -1.61
CA SER A 198 -4.17 21.73 -2.41
C SER A 198 -2.86 21.04 -2.08
N LEU A 199 -2.18 20.55 -3.12
CA LEU A 199 -0.80 20.10 -2.97
C LEU A 199 0.14 21.30 -3.02
N ASN A 200 1.04 21.39 -2.05
CA ASN A 200 2.07 22.43 -2.06
C ASN A 200 3.24 22.08 -2.99
N GLY A 201 4.12 23.06 -3.28
CA GLY A 201 5.23 22.87 -4.21
C GLY A 201 6.19 21.74 -3.84
N ILE A 202 6.42 21.50 -2.55
CA ILE A 202 7.29 20.40 -2.07
C ILE A 202 6.65 19.04 -2.37
N GLN A 203 5.35 18.91 -2.17
CA GLN A 203 4.62 17.68 -2.48
C GLN A 203 4.62 17.37 -3.97
N LEU A 204 4.45 18.40 -4.82
CA LEU A 204 4.51 18.24 -6.28
C LEU A 204 5.91 17.78 -6.73
N ILE A 205 6.98 18.37 -6.19
CA ILE A 205 8.35 17.92 -6.45
C ILE A 205 8.51 16.46 -5.97
N GLY A 206 8.00 16.13 -4.79
CA GLY A 206 8.01 14.77 -4.26
C GLY A 206 7.35 13.76 -5.19
N CYS A 207 6.19 14.10 -5.78
CA CYS A 207 5.52 13.27 -6.79
C CYS A 207 6.41 13.01 -8.01
N ILE A 208 7.06 14.04 -8.53
CA ILE A 208 7.98 13.91 -9.68
C ILE A 208 9.15 13.00 -9.31
N VAL A 209 9.73 13.16 -8.13
CA VAL A 209 10.87 12.36 -7.65
C VAL A 209 10.49 10.88 -7.52
N VAL A 210 9.30 10.57 -7.00
CA VAL A 210 8.78 9.19 -6.94
C VAL A 210 8.65 8.60 -8.35
N ILE A 211 8.04 9.33 -9.28
CA ILE A 211 7.85 8.88 -10.67
C ILE A 211 9.20 8.59 -11.35
N VAL A 212 10.19 9.45 -11.15
CA VAL A 212 11.55 9.22 -11.68
C VAL A 212 12.18 7.98 -11.08
N GLY A 213 12.02 7.75 -9.77
CA GLY A 213 12.49 6.54 -9.11
C GLY A 213 11.87 5.26 -9.71
N ILE A 214 10.54 5.26 -9.91
CA ILE A 214 9.84 4.15 -10.55
C ILE A 214 10.35 3.90 -11.98
N PHE A 215 10.58 4.95 -12.75
CA PHE A 215 11.11 4.85 -14.10
C PHE A 215 12.53 4.24 -14.14
N ILE A 216 13.39 4.58 -13.17
CA ILE A 216 14.71 3.95 -13.01
C ILE A 216 14.56 2.46 -12.67
N ALA A 217 13.62 2.08 -11.81
CA ALA A 217 13.37 0.68 -11.49
C ALA A 217 12.90 -0.14 -12.71
N ASP A 218 12.05 0.44 -13.56
CA ASP A 218 11.62 -0.22 -14.80
C ASP A 218 12.76 -0.42 -15.79
N LYS A 219 13.59 0.58 -16.01
CA LYS A 219 14.81 0.45 -16.84
C LYS A 219 15.78 -0.60 -16.29
N ALA A 220 15.98 -0.64 -14.98
CA ALA A 220 16.84 -1.64 -14.35
C ALA A 220 16.36 -3.08 -14.62
N ARG A 221 15.03 -3.30 -14.69
CA ARG A 221 14.42 -4.57 -15.05
C ARG A 221 14.76 -4.99 -16.48
N GLN A 222 14.65 -4.06 -17.43
CA GLN A 222 14.85 -4.34 -18.86
C GLN A 222 16.29 -4.79 -19.17
N HIS A 223 17.26 -4.38 -18.37
CA HIS A 223 18.66 -4.78 -18.53
C HIS A 223 19.01 -6.11 -17.83
N THR A 224 18.08 -6.73 -17.13
CA THR A 224 18.32 -7.97 -16.34
C THR A 224 17.65 -9.19 -16.96
N ASN A 225 16.76 -8.99 -17.93
CA ASN A 225 16.14 -10.01 -18.79
C ASN A 225 16.94 -10.16 -20.08
#